data_327c174ad52c2fa20e1d02252dca1f4f
#
_entry.id   327c174ad52c2fa20e1d02252dca1f4f
#
_cell.length_a   1.000
_cell.length_b   1.000
_cell.length_c   1.000
_cell.angle_alpha   90.00
_cell.angle_beta   90.00
_cell.angle_gamma   90.00
#
_symmetry.space_group_name_H-M   'P 1'
#
loop_
_entity.id
_entity.type
_entity.pdbx_description
1 polymer ?
#
loop_
_entity_poly.entity_id
_entity_poly.type
_entity_poly.pdbx_seq_one_letter_code
_entity_poly.pdbx_strand_id
1 'polypeptide(L)'
;SIVIHSFHNYSLFRLLRGIICYTALVYVLIAHGKNIQKWLVGFLFFYGASSVTTVWYENSTMASVSMILNFLAFLMLLWYIVPKFTFKKISKAFTLLIVLMLLLNGYLFLQFVELMKEMTLNYTQYIFMVLSAFCGILLAFMALFYNHYFNSKLSMGFTLLVFLIIFAEIFRGIGYYDLA
;
A
#
# COMPACT_ATOMS: atom_id res chain seq x y z
N SER A 1 9.26 17.34 0.46
CA SER A 1 9.31 16.67 -0.86
C SER A 1 9.70 17.65 -1.98
N ILE A 2 9.08 18.82 -2.10
CA ILE A 2 9.40 19.85 -3.12
C ILE A 2 10.88 20.29 -3.04
N VAL A 3 11.41 20.50 -1.83
CA VAL A 3 12.82 20.90 -1.62
C VAL A 3 13.79 19.81 -2.06
N ILE A 4 13.49 18.53 -1.76
CA ILE A 4 14.34 17.39 -2.14
C ILE A 4 14.28 17.17 -3.65
N HIS A 5 13.15 17.36 -4.28
CA HIS A 5 13.00 17.32 -5.73
C HIS A 5 13.86 18.39 -6.42
N SER A 6 13.90 19.61 -5.87
CA SER A 6 14.73 20.71 -6.39
C SER A 6 16.23 20.39 -6.37
N PHE A 7 16.69 19.47 -5.48
CA PHE A 7 18.08 19.02 -5.41
C PHE A 7 18.38 17.77 -6.25
N HIS A 8 17.41 17.24 -7.02
CA HIS A 8 17.55 16.02 -7.84
C HIS A 8 18.06 14.80 -7.05
N ASN A 9 17.82 14.75 -5.74
CA ASN A 9 18.35 13.69 -4.87
C ASN A 9 17.28 12.64 -4.53
N TYR A 10 16.88 11.85 -5.53
CA TYR A 10 15.85 10.83 -5.39
C TYR A 10 16.23 9.72 -4.41
N SER A 11 17.51 9.36 -4.34
CA SER A 11 18.01 8.36 -3.40
C SER A 11 17.79 8.78 -1.95
N LEU A 12 18.02 10.06 -1.65
CA LEU A 12 17.76 10.61 -0.31
C LEU A 12 16.27 10.57 0.05
N PHE A 13 15.38 10.93 -0.88
CA PHE A 13 13.93 10.85 -0.67
C PHE A 13 13.47 9.41 -0.38
N ARG A 14 13.96 8.44 -1.16
CA ARG A 14 13.68 7.01 -0.98
C ARG A 14 14.15 6.52 0.39
N LEU A 15 15.36 6.89 0.79
CA LEU A 15 15.93 6.53 2.09
C LEU A 15 15.16 7.14 3.26
N LEU A 16 14.80 8.43 3.20
CA LEU A 16 14.01 9.10 4.23
C LEU A 16 12.66 8.43 4.46
N ARG A 17 11.99 7.99 3.41
CA ARG A 17 10.73 7.25 3.53
C ARG A 17 10.91 5.94 4.30
N GLY A 18 12.00 5.21 4.04
CA GLY A 18 12.34 3.99 4.79
C GLY A 18 12.62 4.29 6.26
N ILE A 19 13.38 5.35 6.55
CA ILE A 19 13.68 5.78 7.93
C ILE A 19 12.39 6.12 8.68
N ILE A 20 11.46 6.85 8.07
CA ILE A 20 10.16 7.20 8.69
C ILE A 20 9.39 5.93 9.06
N CYS A 21 9.33 4.93 8.17
CA CYS A 21 8.65 3.66 8.45
C CYS A 21 9.28 2.91 9.62
N TYR A 22 10.62 2.83 9.68
CA TYR A 22 11.31 2.17 10.80
C TYR A 22 11.23 2.97 12.10
N THR A 23 11.24 4.29 12.05
CA THR A 23 11.00 5.14 13.22
C THR A 23 9.59 4.89 13.78
N ALA A 24 8.59 4.81 12.90
CA ALA A 24 7.23 4.45 13.31
C ALA A 24 7.17 3.03 13.91
N LEU A 25 7.89 2.07 13.33
CA LEU A 25 7.99 0.70 13.88
C LEU A 25 8.58 0.71 15.29
N VAL A 26 9.72 1.38 15.48
CA VAL A 26 10.39 1.49 16.79
C VAL A 26 9.47 2.19 17.81
N TYR A 27 8.81 3.27 17.42
CA TYR A 27 7.85 3.96 18.28
C TYR A 27 6.71 3.02 18.73
N VAL A 28 6.11 2.27 17.80
CA VAL A 28 5.03 1.32 18.11
C VAL A 28 5.53 0.22 19.04
N LEU A 29 6.76 -0.30 18.83
CA LEU A 29 7.37 -1.31 19.69
C LEU A 29 7.57 -0.80 21.12
N ILE A 30 8.06 0.43 21.29
CA ILE A 30 8.30 1.04 22.61
C ILE A 30 6.97 1.37 23.31
N ALA A 31 6.03 1.98 22.58
CA ALA A 31 4.77 2.46 23.14
C ALA A 31 3.82 1.33 23.60
N HIS A 32 3.81 0.19 22.92
CA HIS A 32 2.84 -0.88 23.15
C HIS A 32 3.46 -2.17 23.73
N GLY A 33 4.78 -2.32 23.75
CA GLY A 33 5.49 -3.44 24.35
C GLY A 33 4.97 -4.81 23.87
N LYS A 34 4.60 -5.70 24.82
CA LYS A 34 4.12 -7.06 24.49
C LYS A 34 2.71 -7.11 23.89
N ASN A 35 1.94 -6.03 23.95
CA ASN A 35 0.54 -5.98 23.47
C ASN A 35 0.42 -5.54 22.01
N ILE A 36 1.50 -5.56 21.25
CA ILE A 36 1.53 -5.14 19.85
C ILE A 36 0.78 -6.12 18.97
N GLN A 37 0.02 -5.58 18.06
CA GLN A 37 -0.62 -6.35 16.99
C GLN A 37 0.40 -6.75 15.94
N LYS A 38 0.63 -8.07 15.79
CA LYS A 38 1.65 -8.65 14.90
C LYS A 38 1.53 -8.20 13.44
N TRP A 39 0.30 -7.98 12.97
CA TRP A 39 0.06 -7.50 11.61
C TRP A 39 0.64 -6.10 11.36
N LEU A 40 0.56 -5.20 12.35
CA LEU A 40 1.08 -3.82 12.22
C LEU A 40 2.61 -3.82 12.19
N VAL A 41 3.23 -4.64 13.04
CA VAL A 41 4.69 -4.83 13.03
C VAL A 41 5.15 -5.40 11.69
N GLY A 42 4.50 -6.46 11.20
CA GLY A 42 4.79 -7.07 9.90
C GLY A 42 4.62 -6.08 8.76
N PHE A 43 3.53 -5.31 8.75
CA PHE A 43 3.29 -4.27 7.75
C PHE A 43 4.41 -3.21 7.74
N LEU A 44 4.71 -2.60 8.89
CA LEU A 44 5.74 -1.55 8.99
C LEU A 44 7.13 -2.08 8.63
N PHE A 45 7.44 -3.32 9.01
CA PHE A 45 8.71 -3.96 8.66
C PHE A 45 8.84 -4.16 7.15
N PHE A 46 7.88 -4.82 6.50
CA PHE A 46 7.94 -5.09 5.06
C PHE A 46 7.82 -3.83 4.22
N TYR A 47 6.97 -2.88 4.61
CA TYR A 47 6.82 -1.61 3.92
C TYR A 47 8.07 -0.72 4.04
N GLY A 48 8.68 -0.70 5.23
CA GLY A 48 9.95 -0.04 5.46
C GLY A 48 11.08 -0.67 4.63
N ALA A 49 11.20 -1.99 4.63
CA ALA A 49 12.17 -2.73 3.84
C ALA A 49 11.99 -2.50 2.33
N SER A 50 10.75 -2.53 1.83
CA SER A 50 10.43 -2.15 0.45
C SER A 50 10.91 -0.72 0.15
N SER A 51 10.68 0.23 1.05
CA SER A 51 11.09 1.61 0.86
C SER A 51 12.61 1.80 0.83
N VAL A 52 13.36 1.05 1.63
CA VAL A 52 14.83 1.07 1.62
C VAL A 52 15.38 0.43 0.35
N THR A 53 14.85 -0.71 -0.07
CA THR A 53 15.32 -1.41 -1.29
C THR A 53 15.08 -0.58 -2.56
N THR A 54 14.12 0.35 -2.58
CA THR A 54 13.92 1.27 -3.70
C THR A 54 15.06 2.27 -3.89
N VAL A 55 16.00 2.42 -2.95
CA VAL A 55 17.21 3.25 -3.15
C VAL A 55 18.03 2.73 -4.33
N TRP A 56 18.03 1.41 -4.53
CA TRP A 56 18.75 0.72 -5.62
C TRP A 56 17.81 0.24 -6.71
N TYR A 57 16.74 0.99 -6.99
CA TYR A 57 15.67 0.60 -7.92
C TYR A 57 16.16 0.40 -9.37
N GLU A 58 17.23 1.05 -9.77
CA GLU A 58 17.88 0.89 -11.09
C GLU A 58 18.42 -0.55 -11.28
N ASN A 59 18.68 -1.27 -10.20
CA ASN A 59 19.06 -2.68 -10.26
C ASN A 59 17.77 -3.53 -10.36
N SER A 60 17.64 -4.27 -11.46
CA SER A 60 16.48 -5.12 -11.77
C SER A 60 16.12 -6.12 -10.65
N THR A 61 17.12 -6.68 -9.96
CA THR A 61 16.90 -7.58 -8.82
C THR A 61 16.33 -6.83 -7.62
N MET A 62 16.89 -5.66 -7.30
CA MET A 62 16.43 -4.84 -6.16
C MET A 62 15.04 -4.27 -6.40
N ALA A 63 14.71 -3.91 -7.64
CA ALA A 63 13.37 -3.52 -8.04
C ALA A 63 12.35 -4.65 -7.78
N SER A 64 12.68 -5.88 -8.15
CA SER A 64 11.84 -7.05 -7.90
C SER A 64 11.66 -7.32 -6.39
N VAL A 65 12.75 -7.29 -5.62
CA VAL A 65 12.72 -7.48 -4.15
C VAL A 65 11.85 -6.40 -3.49
N SER A 66 11.97 -5.15 -3.92
CA SER A 66 11.13 -4.06 -3.41
C SER A 66 9.63 -4.33 -3.63
N MET A 67 9.24 -4.81 -4.82
CA MET A 67 7.85 -5.11 -5.13
C MET A 67 7.32 -6.32 -4.37
N ILE A 68 8.13 -7.36 -4.18
CA ILE A 68 7.78 -8.51 -3.34
C ILE A 68 7.53 -8.06 -1.89
N LEU A 69 8.42 -7.25 -1.32
CA LEU A 69 8.26 -6.72 0.03
C LEU A 69 7.03 -5.84 0.18
N ASN A 70 6.73 -5.03 -0.83
CA ASN A 70 5.51 -4.22 -0.85
C ASN A 70 4.25 -5.09 -0.87
N PHE A 71 4.23 -6.12 -1.70
CA PHE A 71 3.14 -7.10 -1.74
C PHE A 71 2.94 -7.79 -0.37
N LEU A 72 4.03 -8.22 0.28
CA LEU A 72 3.97 -8.80 1.63
C LEU A 72 3.41 -7.82 2.67
N ALA A 73 3.75 -6.54 2.57
CA ALA A 73 3.18 -5.51 3.43
C ALA A 73 1.64 -5.41 3.27
N PHE A 74 1.13 -5.39 2.04
CA PHE A 74 -0.33 -5.41 1.82
C PHE A 74 -0.98 -6.70 2.33
N LEU A 75 -0.33 -7.86 2.20
CA LEU A 75 -0.82 -9.12 2.76
C LEU A 75 -0.96 -9.07 4.29
N MET A 76 -0.06 -8.36 5.01
CA MET A 76 -0.20 -8.19 6.46
C MET A 76 -1.45 -7.40 6.83
N LEU A 77 -1.81 -6.37 6.06
CA LEU A 77 -3.05 -5.62 6.26
C LEU A 77 -4.29 -6.45 5.91
N LEU A 78 -4.24 -7.22 4.83
CA LEU A 78 -5.31 -8.14 4.46
C LEU A 78 -5.52 -9.23 5.51
N TRP A 79 -4.45 -9.80 6.06
CA TRP A 79 -4.51 -10.75 7.17
C TRP A 79 -5.30 -10.22 8.36
N TYR A 80 -5.15 -8.94 8.67
CA TYR A 80 -5.89 -8.31 9.76
C TYR A 80 -7.37 -8.15 9.47
N ILE A 81 -7.72 -7.73 8.24
CA ILE A 81 -9.08 -7.32 7.90
C ILE A 81 -9.96 -8.49 7.46
N VAL A 82 -9.41 -9.50 6.77
CA VAL A 82 -10.19 -10.64 6.22
C VAL A 82 -11.03 -11.36 7.28
N PRO A 83 -10.55 -11.69 8.48
CA PRO A 83 -11.36 -12.36 9.50
C PRO A 83 -12.50 -11.49 10.06
N LYS A 84 -12.42 -10.16 9.87
CA LYS A 84 -13.41 -9.19 10.36
C LYS A 84 -14.47 -8.86 9.32
N PHE A 85 -14.30 -9.39 8.11
CA PHE A 85 -15.20 -9.12 7.02
C PHE A 85 -16.52 -9.87 7.20
N THR A 86 -17.64 -9.14 7.13
CA THR A 86 -18.97 -9.71 7.33
C THR A 86 -19.94 -9.05 6.35
N PHE A 87 -20.64 -9.87 5.55
CA PHE A 87 -21.65 -9.41 4.59
C PHE A 87 -23.02 -9.09 5.21
N LYS A 88 -23.17 -9.17 6.52
CA LYS A 88 -24.48 -9.02 7.18
C LYS A 88 -24.93 -7.55 7.17
N LYS A 89 -26.19 -7.31 6.76
CA LYS A 89 -26.90 -6.02 6.83
C LYS A 89 -26.32 -4.88 5.97
N ILE A 90 -26.04 -5.14 4.72
CA ILE A 90 -25.63 -4.11 3.77
C ILE A 90 -26.88 -3.45 3.18
N SER A 91 -26.97 -2.11 3.20
CA SER A 91 -28.06 -1.39 2.57
C SER A 91 -27.94 -1.45 1.03
N LYS A 92 -29.09 -1.44 0.33
CA LYS A 92 -29.11 -1.45 -1.15
C LYS A 92 -28.32 -0.29 -1.76
N ALA A 93 -28.40 0.91 -1.14
CA ALA A 93 -27.66 2.08 -1.59
C ALA A 93 -26.14 1.88 -1.46
N PHE A 94 -25.68 1.30 -0.34
CA PHE A 94 -24.27 1.00 -0.13
C PHE A 94 -23.77 -0.09 -1.09
N THR A 95 -24.58 -1.12 -1.38
CA THR A 95 -24.25 -2.14 -2.39
C THR A 95 -24.09 -1.51 -3.77
N LEU A 96 -25.01 -0.61 -4.18
CA LEU A 96 -24.90 0.08 -5.46
C LEU A 96 -23.61 0.91 -5.54
N LEU A 97 -23.29 1.67 -4.50
CA LEU A 97 -22.05 2.45 -4.42
C LEU A 97 -20.81 1.56 -4.62
N ILE A 98 -20.78 0.40 -3.94
CA ILE A 98 -19.67 -0.55 -4.06
C ILE A 98 -19.54 -1.11 -5.47
N VAL A 99 -20.67 -1.50 -6.09
CA VAL A 99 -20.64 -2.00 -7.47
C VAL A 99 -20.10 -0.94 -8.42
N LEU A 100 -20.54 0.31 -8.30
CA LEU A 100 -20.00 1.42 -9.09
C LEU A 100 -18.50 1.63 -8.87
N MET A 101 -18.05 1.61 -7.60
CA MET A 101 -16.63 1.72 -7.26
C MET A 101 -15.81 0.53 -7.81
N LEU A 102 -16.35 -0.69 -7.76
CA LEU A 102 -15.69 -1.87 -8.33
C LEU A 102 -15.53 -1.76 -9.84
N LEU A 103 -16.55 -1.31 -10.55
CA LEU A 103 -16.49 -1.11 -12.00
C LEU A 103 -15.46 -0.06 -12.38
N LEU A 104 -15.47 1.09 -11.68
CA LEU A 104 -14.52 2.18 -11.94
C LEU A 104 -13.07 1.74 -11.63
N ASN A 105 -12.85 1.17 -10.43
CA ASN A 105 -11.50 0.72 -10.05
C ASN A 105 -11.04 -0.47 -10.89
N GLY A 106 -11.94 -1.35 -11.33
CA GLY A 106 -11.62 -2.43 -12.26
C GLY A 106 -11.14 -1.90 -13.60
N TYR A 107 -11.82 -0.89 -14.16
CA TYR A 107 -11.37 -0.23 -15.39
C TYR A 107 -10.00 0.44 -15.21
N LEU A 108 -9.83 1.24 -14.16
CA LEU A 108 -8.55 1.88 -13.85
C LEU A 108 -7.42 0.86 -13.63
N PHE A 109 -7.73 -0.27 -13.01
CA PHE A 109 -6.78 -1.35 -12.81
C PHE A 109 -6.31 -1.96 -14.14
N LEU A 110 -7.22 -2.19 -15.10
CA LEU A 110 -6.84 -2.69 -16.42
C LEU A 110 -5.90 -1.72 -17.14
N GLN A 111 -6.19 -0.41 -17.10
CA GLN A 111 -5.31 0.62 -17.67
C GLN A 111 -3.95 0.66 -16.97
N PHE A 112 -3.94 0.52 -15.65
CA PHE A 112 -2.71 0.45 -14.85
C PHE A 112 -1.85 -0.77 -15.23
N VAL A 113 -2.47 -1.95 -15.40
CA VAL A 113 -1.76 -3.18 -15.78
C VAL A 113 -1.08 -3.03 -17.13
N GLU A 114 -1.76 -2.42 -18.11
CA GLU A 114 -1.23 -2.17 -19.44
C GLU A 114 -0.05 -1.20 -19.40
N LEU A 115 -0.20 -0.08 -18.69
CA LEU A 115 0.85 0.91 -18.49
C LEU A 115 2.10 0.31 -17.82
N MET A 116 1.90 -0.49 -16.78
CA MET A 116 3.00 -1.09 -16.01
C MET A 116 3.80 -2.12 -16.81
N LYS A 117 3.19 -2.75 -17.81
CA LYS A 117 3.89 -3.70 -18.67
C LYS A 117 5.05 -3.05 -19.45
N GLU A 118 4.89 -1.80 -19.84
CA GLU A 118 5.91 -1.04 -20.57
C GLU A 118 6.98 -0.44 -19.64
N MET A 119 6.64 -0.20 -18.38
CA MET A 119 7.48 0.55 -17.43
C MET A 119 8.31 -0.32 -16.48
N THR A 120 8.08 -1.63 -16.44
CA THR A 120 8.80 -2.52 -15.50
C THR A 120 10.09 -3.05 -16.13
N LEU A 121 11.15 -3.15 -15.31
CA LEU A 121 12.48 -3.62 -15.72
C LEU A 121 12.53 -5.12 -16.00
N ASN A 122 11.62 -5.89 -15.38
CA ASN A 122 11.54 -7.34 -15.54
C ASN A 122 10.15 -7.90 -15.21
N TYR A 123 9.90 -9.14 -15.66
CA TYR A 123 8.60 -9.81 -15.50
C TYR A 123 8.22 -10.06 -14.03
N THR A 124 9.17 -10.37 -13.17
CA THR A 124 8.92 -10.58 -11.73
C THR A 124 8.43 -9.30 -11.07
N GLN A 125 9.08 -8.17 -11.35
CA GLN A 125 8.66 -6.86 -10.88
C GLN A 125 7.23 -6.55 -11.34
N TYR A 126 6.92 -6.77 -12.62
CA TYR A 126 5.59 -6.57 -13.19
C TYR A 126 4.52 -7.37 -12.43
N ILE A 127 4.72 -8.69 -12.25
CA ILE A 127 3.75 -9.55 -11.55
C ILE A 127 3.48 -9.02 -10.13
N PHE A 128 4.51 -8.76 -9.35
CA PHE A 128 4.32 -8.32 -7.96
C PHE A 128 3.76 -6.90 -7.85
N MET A 129 4.01 -6.05 -8.83
CA MET A 129 3.38 -4.72 -8.93
C MET A 129 1.87 -4.84 -9.18
N VAL A 130 1.46 -5.68 -10.12
CA VAL A 130 0.05 -5.97 -10.42
C VAL A 130 -0.64 -6.61 -9.22
N LEU A 131 -0.01 -7.59 -8.57
CA LEU A 131 -0.54 -8.22 -7.36
C LEU A 131 -0.70 -7.21 -6.20
N SER A 132 0.28 -6.33 -6.01
CA SER A 132 0.22 -5.27 -4.98
C SER A 132 -0.93 -4.30 -5.25
N ALA A 133 -1.12 -3.87 -6.49
CA ALA A 133 -2.21 -2.98 -6.88
C ALA A 133 -3.58 -3.65 -6.67
N PHE A 134 -3.73 -4.93 -7.06
CA PHE A 134 -4.94 -5.70 -6.79
C PHE A 134 -5.23 -5.82 -5.29
N CYS A 135 -4.22 -6.17 -4.48
CA CYS A 135 -4.34 -6.20 -3.01
C CYS A 135 -4.72 -4.84 -2.43
N GLY A 136 -4.19 -3.74 -2.97
CA GLY A 136 -4.53 -2.39 -2.56
C GLY A 136 -6.01 -2.06 -2.80
N ILE A 137 -6.54 -2.39 -3.98
CA ILE A 137 -7.96 -2.22 -4.31
C ILE A 137 -8.83 -3.06 -3.37
N LEU A 138 -8.51 -4.34 -3.22
CA LEU A 138 -9.24 -5.23 -2.31
C LEU A 138 -9.23 -4.71 -0.88
N LEU A 139 -8.07 -4.24 -0.41
CA LEU A 139 -7.90 -3.67 0.93
C LEU A 139 -8.73 -2.40 1.13
N ALA A 140 -8.80 -1.50 0.13
CA ALA A 140 -9.65 -0.31 0.17
C ALA A 140 -11.12 -0.68 0.36
N PHE A 141 -11.63 -1.65 -0.42
CA PHE A 141 -12.99 -2.13 -0.28
C PHE A 141 -13.26 -2.72 1.10
N MET A 142 -12.39 -3.62 1.55
CA MET A 142 -12.55 -4.25 2.86
C MET A 142 -12.49 -3.25 4.01
N ALA A 143 -11.64 -2.22 3.92
CA ALA A 143 -11.55 -1.15 4.90
C ALA A 143 -12.84 -0.31 4.96
N LEU A 144 -13.42 0.05 3.81
CA LEU A 144 -14.71 0.75 3.75
C LEU A 144 -15.84 -0.09 4.37
N PHE A 145 -15.92 -1.38 4.03
CA PHE A 145 -16.89 -2.28 4.64
C PHE A 145 -16.70 -2.39 6.14
N TYR A 146 -15.47 -2.54 6.59
CA TYR A 146 -15.13 -2.64 8.00
C TYR A 146 -15.57 -1.39 8.76
N ASN A 147 -15.30 -0.20 8.20
CA ASN A 147 -15.72 1.05 8.80
C ASN A 147 -17.24 1.21 8.79
N HIS A 148 -17.91 0.87 7.70
CA HIS A 148 -19.36 0.93 7.61
C HIS A 148 -20.07 0.00 8.62
N TYR A 149 -19.52 -1.20 8.83
CA TYR A 149 -20.10 -2.20 9.73
C TYR A 149 -19.86 -1.89 11.21
N PHE A 150 -18.63 -1.56 11.59
CA PHE A 150 -18.27 -1.36 12.99
C PHE A 150 -18.45 0.08 13.48
N ASN A 151 -18.38 1.07 12.59
CA ASN A 151 -18.51 2.51 12.87
C ASN A 151 -17.77 2.94 14.16
N SER A 152 -16.53 2.52 14.31
CA SER A 152 -15.71 2.74 15.50
C SER A 152 -14.49 3.60 15.18
N LYS A 153 -13.89 4.24 16.21
CA LYS A 153 -12.64 5.00 16.04
C LYS A 153 -11.52 4.12 15.44
N LEU A 154 -11.49 2.84 15.83
CA LEU A 154 -10.48 1.88 15.31
C LEU A 154 -10.72 1.56 13.84
N SER A 155 -11.97 1.31 13.43
CA SER A 155 -12.28 1.02 12.02
C SER A 155 -12.04 2.24 11.13
N MET A 156 -12.38 3.44 11.60
CA MET A 156 -12.09 4.70 10.91
C MET A 156 -10.58 4.92 10.77
N GLY A 157 -9.81 4.74 11.86
CA GLY A 157 -8.35 4.86 11.84
C GLY A 157 -7.68 3.87 10.88
N PHE A 158 -8.15 2.62 10.84
CA PHE A 158 -7.67 1.62 9.89
C PHE A 158 -7.98 2.02 8.44
N THR A 159 -9.19 2.50 8.17
CA THR A 159 -9.60 2.96 6.83
C THR A 159 -8.74 4.14 6.37
N LEU A 160 -8.53 5.13 7.23
CA LEU A 160 -7.64 6.26 6.92
C LEU A 160 -6.21 5.79 6.63
N LEU A 161 -5.66 4.87 7.43
CA LEU A 161 -4.34 4.29 7.20
C LEU A 161 -4.25 3.65 5.81
N VAL A 162 -5.24 2.81 5.44
CA VAL A 162 -5.28 2.14 4.14
C VAL A 162 -5.30 3.14 2.99
N PHE A 163 -6.17 4.16 3.05
CA PHE A 163 -6.24 5.17 2.00
C PHE A 163 -4.95 6.00 1.89
N LEU A 164 -4.36 6.40 3.02
CA LEU A 164 -3.08 7.12 3.03
C LEU A 164 -1.96 6.31 2.38
N ILE A 165 -1.91 4.99 2.62
CA ILE A 165 -0.92 4.11 1.99
C ILE A 165 -1.18 4.01 0.49
N ILE A 166 -2.43 3.81 0.06
CA ILE A 166 -2.78 3.74 -1.37
C ILE A 166 -2.40 5.05 -2.09
N PHE A 167 -2.73 6.20 -1.52
CA PHE A 167 -2.31 7.49 -2.07
C PHE A 167 -0.79 7.62 -2.11
N ALA A 168 -0.07 7.21 -1.06
CA ALA A 168 1.39 7.21 -1.05
C ALA A 168 1.97 6.33 -2.18
N GLU A 169 1.37 5.17 -2.48
CA GLU A 169 1.79 4.30 -3.58
C GLU A 169 1.49 4.90 -4.96
N ILE A 170 0.33 5.54 -5.13
CA ILE A 170 -0.02 6.26 -6.37
C ILE A 170 0.98 7.39 -6.62
N PHE A 171 1.23 8.25 -5.63
CA PHE A 171 2.21 9.33 -5.75
C PHE A 171 3.64 8.82 -5.96
N ARG A 172 3.97 7.68 -5.36
CA ARG A 172 5.22 6.99 -5.63
C ARG A 172 5.31 6.58 -7.10
N GLY A 173 4.28 5.95 -7.64
CA GLY A 173 4.21 5.55 -9.05
C GLY A 173 4.40 6.74 -9.98
N ILE A 174 3.63 7.80 -9.80
CA ILE A 174 3.74 9.03 -10.61
C ILE A 174 5.17 9.61 -10.51
N GLY A 175 5.72 9.72 -9.30
CA GLY A 175 7.06 10.27 -9.10
C GLY A 175 8.20 9.44 -9.70
N TYR A 176 8.00 8.14 -9.95
CA TYR A 176 9.00 7.30 -10.63
C TYR A 176 8.93 7.41 -12.15
N TYR A 177 7.77 7.67 -12.72
CA TYR A 177 7.54 7.59 -14.17
C TYR A 177 7.48 8.96 -14.85
N ASP A 178 7.15 10.04 -14.13
CA ASP A 178 7.12 11.41 -14.65
C ASP A 178 8.52 12.06 -14.73
N LEU A 179 9.54 11.39 -14.21
CA LEU A 179 10.89 11.94 -14.02
C LEU A 179 11.97 11.17 -14.82
N ALA A 180 11.58 10.23 -15.64
CA ALA A 180 12.42 9.56 -16.63
C ALA A 180 12.22 10.18 -17.99
#